data_8541e82f73a960acb063a38a26c27d9e
#
_entry.id   8541e82f73a960acb063a38a26c27d9e
#
_cell.length_a   1.000
_cell.length_b   1.000
_cell.length_c   1.000
_cell.angle_alpha   90.00
_cell.angle_beta   90.00
_cell.angle_gamma   90.00
#
_symmetry.space_group_name_H-M   'P 1'
#
loop_
_entity.id
_entity.type
_entity.pdbx_description
1 polymer ?
#
loop_
_entity_poly.entity_id
_entity_poly.type
_entity_poly.pdbx_seq_one_letter_code
_entity_poly.pdbx_strand_id
1 'polypeptide(L)'
;ETLRNFQVTFNQWFSERSLHDTDEIKYAVDELKNLGAIYEKDGALWLNSTKYGDDKDRVVIRDNGVPTYLAADIAYHRNKYERGFKQMINIWGADHHGYVCRVKAAMQAFDFDPDKLEILLLQMVALFRDGEMVKLSKRTGDTVTLDELIEEVGVDASRYFFLMRSLDSQLDFDINLAKSRSNDNPVYYIQYAHARIHSIYNQVRDAGIEFGEWDAVDFSPLTSELELELLK
;
A
#
# COMPACT_ATOMS: atom_id res chain seq x y z
N GLU A 1 -8.28 6.89 -12.97
CA GLU A 1 -7.58 8.05 -13.56
C GLU A 1 -6.55 8.60 -12.58
N THR A 2 -6.91 9.03 -11.37
CA THR A 2 -6.05 9.59 -10.32
C THR A 2 -4.79 8.75 -10.06
N LEU A 3 -4.93 7.43 -9.86
CA LEU A 3 -3.76 6.56 -9.60
C LEU A 3 -2.83 6.48 -10.81
N ARG A 4 -3.36 6.55 -12.04
CA ARG A 4 -2.53 6.61 -13.24
C ARG A 4 -1.75 7.94 -13.30
N ASN A 5 -2.40 9.06 -12.97
CA ASN A 5 -1.75 10.37 -12.86
C ASN A 5 -0.66 10.34 -11.79
N PHE A 6 -0.89 9.59 -10.71
CA PHE A 6 0.09 9.36 -9.64
C PHE A 6 1.17 8.32 -10.00
N GLN A 7 1.21 7.84 -11.27
CA GLN A 7 2.14 6.83 -11.78
C GLN A 7 2.05 5.48 -11.03
N VAL A 8 0.84 5.12 -10.55
CA VAL A 8 0.55 3.82 -9.94
C VAL A 8 -0.36 3.04 -10.86
N THR A 9 0.11 1.87 -11.28
CA THR A 9 -0.62 0.96 -12.16
C THR A 9 -0.82 -0.40 -11.51
N PHE A 10 -1.88 -1.09 -11.90
CA PHE A 10 -2.20 -2.41 -11.40
C PHE A 10 -2.36 -3.38 -12.58
N ASN A 11 -1.87 -4.59 -12.41
CA ASN A 11 -2.03 -5.66 -13.39
C ASN A 11 -3.50 -6.11 -13.46
N GLN A 12 -4.21 -6.06 -12.35
CA GLN A 12 -5.61 -6.45 -12.27
C GLN A 12 -6.38 -5.53 -11.32
N TRP A 13 -7.51 -5.04 -11.79
CA TRP A 13 -8.53 -4.38 -10.98
C TRP A 13 -9.58 -5.41 -10.59
N PHE A 14 -9.84 -5.54 -9.29
CA PHE A 14 -10.83 -6.45 -8.76
C PHE A 14 -11.99 -5.66 -8.16
N SER A 15 -13.21 -6.02 -8.54
CA SER A 15 -14.43 -5.40 -8.00
C SER A 15 -14.99 -6.29 -6.89
N GLU A 16 -15.08 -5.77 -5.66
CA GLU A 16 -15.71 -6.47 -4.55
C GLU A 16 -17.17 -6.84 -4.86
N ARG A 17 -17.87 -6.03 -5.66
CA ARG A 17 -19.24 -6.32 -6.10
C ARG A 17 -19.33 -7.69 -6.80
N SER A 18 -18.30 -8.11 -7.53
CA SER A 18 -18.30 -9.42 -8.19
C SER A 18 -18.46 -10.58 -7.23
N LEU A 19 -17.97 -10.45 -5.98
CA LEU A 19 -18.13 -11.48 -4.94
C LEU A 19 -19.60 -11.68 -4.54
N HIS A 20 -20.41 -10.62 -4.63
CA HIS A 20 -21.84 -10.66 -4.36
C HIS A 20 -22.62 -11.17 -5.56
N ASP A 21 -22.21 -10.78 -6.77
CA ASP A 21 -22.92 -11.11 -8.01
C ASP A 21 -22.70 -12.58 -8.46
N THR A 22 -21.61 -13.23 -7.99
CA THR A 22 -21.19 -14.58 -8.39
C THR A 22 -21.34 -15.63 -7.29
N ASP A 23 -22.07 -15.34 -6.22
CA ASP A 23 -22.23 -16.23 -5.05
C ASP A 23 -20.92 -16.65 -4.34
N GLU A 24 -19.79 -16.00 -4.60
CA GLU A 24 -18.48 -16.29 -4.00
C GLU A 24 -18.51 -16.25 -2.47
N ILE A 25 -19.28 -15.31 -1.91
CA ILE A 25 -19.44 -15.20 -0.45
C ILE A 25 -20.16 -16.44 0.08
N LYS A 26 -21.20 -16.89 -0.59
CA LYS A 26 -21.93 -18.09 -0.20
C LYS A 26 -21.04 -19.32 -0.29
N TYR A 27 -20.30 -19.48 -1.38
CA TYR A 27 -19.37 -20.59 -1.55
C TYR A 27 -18.30 -20.63 -0.45
N ALA A 28 -17.73 -19.49 -0.09
CA ALA A 28 -16.74 -19.39 0.98
C ALA A 28 -17.33 -19.78 2.34
N VAL A 29 -18.54 -19.35 2.66
CA VAL A 29 -19.23 -19.70 3.90
C VAL A 29 -19.63 -21.17 3.94
N ASP A 30 -20.13 -21.72 2.83
CA ASP A 30 -20.52 -23.14 2.72
C ASP A 30 -19.29 -24.05 2.87
N GLU A 31 -18.15 -23.68 2.30
CA GLU A 31 -16.89 -24.41 2.47
C GLU A 31 -16.42 -24.41 3.92
N LEU A 32 -16.39 -23.24 4.57
CA LEU A 32 -16.06 -23.14 6.01
C LEU A 32 -17.03 -23.95 6.89
N LYS A 33 -18.30 -24.04 6.49
CA LYS A 33 -19.28 -24.88 7.17
C LYS A 33 -18.95 -26.37 7.01
N ASN A 34 -18.57 -26.81 5.81
CA ASN A 34 -18.15 -28.19 5.55
C ASN A 34 -16.87 -28.57 6.31
N LEU A 35 -15.96 -27.58 6.49
CA LEU A 35 -14.73 -27.73 7.29
C LEU A 35 -15.00 -27.69 8.82
N GLY A 36 -16.26 -27.50 9.25
CA GLY A 36 -16.63 -27.42 10.66
C GLY A 36 -16.17 -26.16 11.38
N ALA A 37 -15.86 -25.10 10.60
CA ALA A 37 -15.44 -23.80 11.13
C ALA A 37 -16.60 -22.82 11.35
N ILE A 38 -17.80 -23.16 10.84
CA ILE A 38 -19.02 -22.35 10.99
C ILE A 38 -20.01 -23.09 11.87
N TYR A 39 -20.65 -22.39 12.79
CA TYR A 39 -21.77 -22.86 13.59
C TYR A 39 -22.93 -21.85 13.55
N GLU A 40 -24.14 -22.32 13.87
CA GLU A 40 -25.33 -21.50 13.95
C GLU A 40 -25.64 -21.15 15.43
N LYS A 41 -25.90 -19.86 15.66
CA LYS A 41 -26.34 -19.38 16.97
C LYS A 41 -27.23 -18.16 16.78
N ASP A 42 -28.37 -18.17 17.48
CA ASP A 42 -29.37 -17.07 17.46
C ASP A 42 -29.82 -16.71 16.03
N GLY A 43 -29.95 -17.70 15.13
CA GLY A 43 -30.33 -17.52 13.74
C GLY A 43 -29.24 -16.97 12.82
N ALA A 44 -28.07 -16.69 13.35
CA ALA A 44 -26.90 -16.18 12.60
C ALA A 44 -25.85 -17.28 12.42
N LEU A 45 -25.02 -17.17 11.35
CA LEU A 45 -23.87 -18.04 11.13
C LEU A 45 -22.61 -17.36 11.70
N TRP A 46 -21.88 -18.12 12.51
CA TRP A 46 -20.70 -17.66 13.22
C TRP A 46 -19.47 -18.44 12.78
N LEU A 47 -18.39 -17.75 12.50
CA LEU A 47 -17.06 -18.34 12.36
C LEU A 47 -16.49 -18.60 13.77
N ASN A 48 -16.08 -19.82 14.05
CA ASN A 48 -15.38 -20.22 15.27
C ASN A 48 -13.91 -19.72 15.20
N SER A 49 -13.74 -18.40 15.10
CA SER A 49 -12.43 -17.80 14.87
C SER A 49 -11.51 -17.88 16.09
N THR A 50 -12.05 -18.08 17.30
CA THR A 50 -11.26 -18.29 18.52
C THR A 50 -10.40 -19.55 18.42
N LYS A 51 -10.88 -20.60 17.76
CA LYS A 51 -10.11 -21.82 17.49
C LYS A 51 -8.83 -21.56 16.68
N TYR A 52 -8.82 -20.48 15.93
CA TYR A 52 -7.77 -20.11 14.97
C TYR A 52 -7.02 -18.83 15.39
N GLY A 53 -7.14 -18.39 16.66
CA GLY A 53 -6.33 -17.32 17.23
C GLY A 53 -6.95 -15.92 17.21
N ASP A 54 -8.25 -15.78 16.92
CA ASP A 54 -8.98 -14.53 17.14
C ASP A 54 -9.40 -14.38 18.62
N ASP A 55 -9.72 -13.18 19.08
CA ASP A 55 -10.14 -12.89 20.45
C ASP A 55 -11.56 -13.35 20.75
N LYS A 56 -12.43 -13.47 19.74
CA LYS A 56 -13.81 -13.97 19.85
C LYS A 56 -14.33 -14.46 18.50
N ASP A 57 -15.37 -15.31 18.56
CA ASP A 57 -16.07 -15.76 17.36
C ASP A 57 -16.79 -14.63 16.65
N ARG A 58 -16.95 -14.75 15.34
CA ARG A 58 -17.43 -13.67 14.48
C ARG A 58 -18.63 -14.09 13.65
N VAL A 59 -19.64 -13.21 13.61
CA VAL A 59 -20.79 -13.36 12.70
C VAL A 59 -20.31 -13.16 11.25
N VAL A 60 -20.60 -14.12 10.40
CA VAL A 60 -20.37 -14.04 8.95
C VAL A 60 -21.66 -13.81 8.17
N ILE A 61 -22.77 -14.46 8.60
CA ILE A 61 -24.11 -14.19 8.07
C ILE A 61 -25.01 -13.80 9.25
N ARG A 62 -25.71 -12.69 9.12
CA ARG A 62 -26.65 -12.20 10.13
C ARG A 62 -27.91 -13.08 10.19
N ASP A 63 -28.69 -12.93 11.23
CA ASP A 63 -29.98 -13.56 11.44
C ASP A 63 -30.99 -13.31 10.32
N ASN A 64 -30.89 -12.17 9.66
CA ASN A 64 -31.69 -11.82 8.47
C ASN A 64 -31.13 -12.36 7.15
N GLY A 65 -30.11 -13.22 7.18
CA GLY A 65 -29.48 -13.84 6.01
C GLY A 65 -28.49 -12.93 5.26
N VAL A 66 -28.25 -11.69 5.73
CA VAL A 66 -27.35 -10.74 5.05
C VAL A 66 -25.89 -11.01 5.47
N PRO A 67 -24.96 -11.18 4.51
CA PRO A 67 -23.54 -11.27 4.80
C PRO A 67 -23.00 -10.04 5.54
N THR A 68 -22.02 -10.26 6.41
CA THR A 68 -21.25 -9.18 7.02
C THR A 68 -20.09 -8.79 6.11
N TYR A 69 -19.45 -7.64 6.38
CA TYR A 69 -18.21 -7.27 5.69
C TYR A 69 -17.12 -8.34 5.82
N LEU A 70 -17.06 -9.00 6.99
CA LEU A 70 -16.12 -10.10 7.19
C LEU A 70 -16.35 -11.25 6.21
N ALA A 71 -17.58 -11.61 5.90
CA ALA A 71 -17.88 -12.64 4.91
C ALA A 71 -17.38 -12.29 3.50
N ALA A 72 -17.51 -11.03 3.10
CA ALA A 72 -16.97 -10.55 1.84
C ALA A 72 -15.43 -10.57 1.82
N ASP A 73 -14.79 -10.12 2.91
CA ASP A 73 -13.33 -10.19 3.05
C ASP A 73 -12.80 -11.63 3.02
N ILE A 74 -13.47 -12.54 3.69
CA ILE A 74 -13.15 -13.98 3.69
C ILE A 74 -13.20 -14.53 2.25
N ALA A 75 -14.29 -14.25 1.53
CA ALA A 75 -14.46 -14.70 0.14
C ALA A 75 -13.37 -14.09 -0.77
N TYR A 76 -13.02 -12.82 -0.56
CA TYR A 76 -11.98 -12.15 -1.33
C TYR A 76 -10.59 -12.76 -1.11
N HIS A 77 -10.23 -13.07 0.13
CA HIS A 77 -8.94 -13.70 0.42
C HIS A 77 -8.89 -15.13 -0.10
N ARG A 78 -9.97 -15.89 0.03
CA ARG A 78 -10.11 -17.21 -0.59
C ARG A 78 -9.89 -17.13 -2.10
N ASN A 79 -10.55 -16.19 -2.77
CA ASN A 79 -10.38 -15.94 -4.21
C ASN A 79 -8.94 -15.60 -4.60
N LYS A 80 -8.23 -14.76 -3.80
CA LYS A 80 -6.80 -14.49 -4.03
C LYS A 80 -5.95 -15.76 -3.93
N TYR A 81 -6.23 -16.59 -2.95
CA TYR A 81 -5.50 -17.84 -2.76
C TYR A 81 -5.71 -18.81 -3.91
N GLU A 82 -6.96 -18.98 -4.37
CA GLU A 82 -7.34 -19.84 -5.50
C GLU A 82 -6.74 -19.37 -6.84
N ARG A 83 -6.51 -18.07 -7.01
CA ARG A 83 -5.78 -17.54 -8.17
C ARG A 83 -4.30 -17.93 -8.22
N GLY A 84 -3.81 -18.66 -7.21
CA GLY A 84 -2.47 -19.23 -7.19
C GLY A 84 -1.37 -18.27 -6.74
N PHE A 85 -1.71 -17.15 -6.11
CA PHE A 85 -0.69 -16.27 -5.51
C PHE A 85 0.04 -16.99 -4.38
N LYS A 86 1.37 -17.00 -4.44
CA LYS A 86 2.21 -17.64 -3.41
C LYS A 86 2.30 -16.81 -2.14
N GLN A 87 2.15 -15.51 -2.27
CA GLN A 87 2.14 -14.55 -1.18
C GLN A 87 1.10 -13.47 -1.43
N MET A 88 0.38 -13.10 -0.41
CA MET A 88 -0.62 -12.05 -0.41
C MET A 88 -0.18 -10.96 0.56
N ILE A 89 -0.17 -9.71 0.12
CA ILE A 89 0.17 -8.56 0.95
C ILE A 89 -1.03 -7.64 0.98
N ASN A 90 -1.58 -7.42 2.16
CA ASN A 90 -2.60 -6.41 2.38
C ASN A 90 -1.98 -5.16 2.99
N ILE A 91 -2.37 -4.00 2.50
CA ILE A 91 -1.96 -2.70 3.05
C ILE A 91 -3.21 -2.05 3.65
N TRP A 92 -3.23 -1.92 4.99
CA TRP A 92 -4.37 -1.40 5.74
C TRP A 92 -3.98 -0.19 6.59
N GLY A 93 -4.92 0.68 6.86
CA GLY A 93 -4.76 1.71 7.87
C GLY A 93 -4.57 1.11 9.28
N ALA A 94 -3.84 1.78 10.13
CA ALA A 94 -3.54 1.32 11.50
C ALA A 94 -4.81 1.15 12.36
N ASP A 95 -5.90 1.82 12.02
CA ASP A 95 -7.22 1.65 12.63
C ASP A 95 -7.82 0.24 12.42
N HIS A 96 -7.33 -0.50 11.42
CA HIS A 96 -7.69 -1.90 11.18
C HIS A 96 -6.81 -2.92 11.93
N HIS A 97 -5.93 -2.51 12.85
CA HIS A 97 -5.06 -3.42 13.61
C HIS A 97 -5.81 -4.60 14.22
N GLY A 98 -6.96 -4.36 14.88
CA GLY A 98 -7.78 -5.42 15.48
C GLY A 98 -8.45 -6.36 14.47
N TYR A 99 -8.34 -6.09 13.17
CA TYR A 99 -8.92 -6.92 12.12
C TYR A 99 -7.94 -7.98 11.59
N VAL A 100 -6.66 -7.82 11.88
CA VAL A 100 -5.57 -8.70 11.40
C VAL A 100 -5.76 -10.14 11.86
N CYS A 101 -5.91 -10.36 13.17
CA CYS A 101 -6.11 -11.71 13.73
C CYS A 101 -7.35 -12.37 13.16
N ARG A 102 -8.41 -11.60 12.93
CA ARG A 102 -9.70 -12.06 12.40
C ARG A 102 -9.58 -12.65 11.00
N VAL A 103 -8.90 -11.94 10.09
CA VAL A 103 -8.71 -12.42 8.72
C VAL A 103 -7.73 -13.58 8.67
N LYS A 104 -6.65 -13.53 9.45
CA LYS A 104 -5.71 -14.66 9.56
C LYS A 104 -6.41 -15.93 10.11
N ALA A 105 -7.25 -15.79 11.12
CA ALA A 105 -8.06 -16.89 11.64
C ALA A 105 -8.98 -17.49 10.57
N ALA A 106 -9.61 -16.66 9.76
CA ALA A 106 -10.45 -17.14 8.66
C ALA A 106 -9.64 -17.91 7.59
N MET A 107 -8.41 -17.45 7.28
CA MET A 107 -7.55 -18.18 6.35
C MET A 107 -7.10 -19.54 6.90
N GLN A 108 -6.75 -19.60 8.17
CA GLN A 108 -6.44 -20.87 8.85
C GLN A 108 -7.64 -21.83 8.87
N ALA A 109 -8.87 -21.30 8.97
CA ALA A 109 -10.08 -22.11 8.94
C ALA A 109 -10.31 -22.80 7.58
N PHE A 110 -9.73 -22.27 6.48
CA PHE A 110 -9.66 -22.93 5.17
C PHE A 110 -8.47 -23.89 5.01
N ASP A 111 -7.68 -24.09 6.06
CA ASP A 111 -6.39 -24.82 5.99
C ASP A 111 -5.36 -24.12 5.07
N PHE A 112 -5.49 -22.82 4.90
CA PHE A 112 -4.50 -22.01 4.18
C PHE A 112 -3.37 -21.61 5.13
N ASP A 113 -2.15 -21.61 4.60
CA ASP A 113 -0.97 -21.18 5.32
C ASP A 113 -1.06 -19.68 5.68
N PRO A 114 -1.19 -19.31 6.96
CA PRO A 114 -1.35 -17.93 7.38
C PRO A 114 -0.09 -17.07 7.14
N ASP A 115 1.07 -17.70 6.96
CA ASP A 115 2.33 -16.99 6.71
C ASP A 115 2.41 -16.47 5.26
N LYS A 116 1.55 -16.98 4.38
CA LYS A 116 1.36 -16.44 3.03
C LYS A 116 0.56 -15.15 2.98
N LEU A 117 -0.09 -14.78 4.09
CA LEU A 117 -0.81 -13.51 4.22
C LEU A 117 -0.04 -12.55 5.12
N GLU A 118 0.64 -11.62 4.51
CA GLU A 118 1.29 -10.49 5.18
C GLU A 118 0.32 -9.30 5.24
N ILE A 119 0.24 -8.65 6.40
CA ILE A 119 -0.59 -7.45 6.57
C ILE A 119 0.29 -6.31 7.05
N LEU A 120 0.45 -5.32 6.18
CA LEU A 120 1.19 -4.09 6.46
C LEU A 120 0.21 -3.05 6.99
N LEU A 121 0.48 -2.53 8.18
CA LEU A 121 -0.31 -1.49 8.81
C LEU A 121 0.33 -0.12 8.57
N LEU A 122 -0.38 0.75 7.87
CA LEU A 122 0.06 2.08 7.51
C LEU A 122 -0.51 3.10 8.48
N GLN A 123 0.37 3.93 9.06
CA GLN A 123 -0.05 5.03 9.92
C GLN A 123 -0.74 6.14 9.11
N MET A 124 -1.57 6.92 9.81
CA MET A 124 -2.29 8.04 9.18
C MET A 124 -1.32 9.14 8.75
N VAL A 125 -1.63 9.74 7.60
CA VAL A 125 -0.92 10.92 7.10
C VAL A 125 -1.64 12.17 7.59
N ALA A 126 -0.90 13.09 8.21
CA ALA A 126 -1.39 14.42 8.53
C ALA A 126 -0.83 15.41 7.51
N LEU A 127 -1.71 16.25 6.92
CA LEU A 127 -1.29 17.30 6.00
C LEU A 127 -1.11 18.61 6.76
N PHE A 128 -0.01 19.31 6.49
CA PHE A 128 0.29 20.61 7.07
C PHE A 128 0.43 21.68 5.98
N ARG A 129 -0.09 22.87 6.25
CA ARG A 129 0.06 24.06 5.42
C ARG A 129 0.29 25.27 6.32
N ASP A 130 1.33 26.05 6.03
CA ASP A 130 1.73 27.22 6.83
C ASP A 130 1.93 26.89 8.34
N GLY A 131 2.42 25.68 8.63
CA GLY A 131 2.63 25.19 9.98
C GLY A 131 1.37 24.73 10.72
N GLU A 132 0.21 24.81 10.08
CA GLU A 132 -1.05 24.35 10.65
C GLU A 132 -1.54 23.06 9.99
N MET A 133 -2.16 22.19 10.80
CA MET A 133 -2.75 20.95 10.29
C MET A 133 -3.99 21.28 9.43
N VAL A 134 -4.00 20.79 8.19
CA VAL A 134 -5.16 20.88 7.30
C VAL A 134 -6.26 19.96 7.85
N LYS A 135 -7.38 20.55 8.24
CA LYS A 135 -8.52 19.78 8.77
C LYS A 135 -9.19 19.00 7.66
N LEU A 136 -9.06 17.68 7.73
CA LEU A 136 -9.75 16.76 6.83
C LEU A 136 -11.11 16.40 7.42
N SER A 137 -12.17 17.06 6.99
CA SER A 137 -13.53 16.79 7.48
C SER A 137 -14.43 16.29 6.35
N LYS A 138 -14.82 15.02 6.42
CA LYS A 138 -15.82 14.43 5.49
C LYS A 138 -17.19 15.11 5.54
N ARG A 139 -17.48 15.84 6.64
CA ARG A 139 -18.80 16.48 6.85
C ARG A 139 -18.89 17.88 6.25
N THR A 140 -17.78 18.59 6.11
CA THR A 140 -17.73 19.98 5.61
C THR A 140 -17.29 20.08 4.15
N GLY A 141 -16.90 18.97 3.52
CA GLY A 141 -16.38 18.96 2.14
C GLY A 141 -14.92 19.42 2.01
N ASP A 142 -14.27 19.77 3.12
CA ASP A 142 -12.88 20.24 3.15
C ASP A 142 -11.91 19.03 3.22
N THR A 143 -11.97 18.14 2.25
CA THR A 143 -11.01 17.04 2.13
C THR A 143 -10.08 17.36 0.98
N VAL A 144 -8.75 17.39 1.23
CA VAL A 144 -7.77 17.46 0.16
C VAL A 144 -7.75 16.09 -0.53
N THR A 145 -8.09 16.07 -1.79
CA THR A 145 -8.02 14.86 -2.62
C THR A 145 -6.59 14.61 -3.09
N LEU A 146 -6.30 13.39 -3.53
CA LEU A 146 -4.99 13.07 -4.11
C LEU A 146 -4.74 13.87 -5.41
N ASP A 147 -5.79 14.13 -6.21
CA ASP A 147 -5.66 14.93 -7.43
C ASP A 147 -5.28 16.39 -7.09
N GLU A 148 -5.94 17.00 -6.11
CA GLU A 148 -5.59 18.36 -5.63
C GLU A 148 -4.15 18.42 -5.09
N LEU A 149 -3.71 17.40 -4.35
CA LEU A 149 -2.34 17.33 -3.86
C LEU A 149 -1.34 17.23 -5.02
N ILE A 150 -1.62 16.40 -6.02
CA ILE A 150 -0.78 16.25 -7.22
C ILE A 150 -0.71 17.56 -7.99
N GLU A 151 -1.82 18.26 -8.15
CA GLU A 151 -1.86 19.57 -8.83
C GLU A 151 -1.04 20.62 -8.08
N GLU A 152 -1.06 20.59 -6.76
CA GLU A 152 -0.39 21.60 -5.94
C GLU A 152 1.11 21.36 -5.77
N VAL A 153 1.56 20.13 -5.52
CA VAL A 153 2.96 19.79 -5.22
C VAL A 153 3.69 19.06 -6.34
N GLY A 154 2.97 18.50 -7.30
CA GLY A 154 3.50 17.64 -8.33
C GLY A 154 3.61 16.16 -7.90
N VAL A 155 3.68 15.28 -8.90
CA VAL A 155 3.70 13.82 -8.69
C VAL A 155 4.97 13.38 -7.98
N ASP A 156 6.14 13.85 -8.40
CA ASP A 156 7.43 13.41 -7.86
C ASP A 156 7.54 13.73 -6.37
N ALA A 157 7.22 14.97 -5.99
CA ALA A 157 7.25 15.39 -4.60
C ALA A 157 6.24 14.61 -3.76
N SER A 158 5.00 14.48 -4.24
CA SER A 158 3.98 13.71 -3.52
C SER A 158 4.41 12.26 -3.27
N ARG A 159 4.91 11.56 -4.31
CA ARG A 159 5.39 10.18 -4.19
C ARG A 159 6.57 10.05 -3.23
N TYR A 160 7.55 10.93 -3.36
CA TYR A 160 8.72 10.89 -2.50
C TYR A 160 8.37 11.07 -1.02
N PHE A 161 7.56 12.08 -0.70
CA PHE A 161 7.17 12.36 0.69
C PHE A 161 6.36 11.23 1.29
N PHE A 162 5.49 10.56 0.53
CA PHE A 162 4.78 9.37 1.02
C PHE A 162 5.70 8.18 1.28
N LEU A 163 6.78 8.04 0.51
CA LEU A 163 7.69 6.89 0.58
C LEU A 163 8.90 7.11 1.50
N MET A 164 9.17 8.34 1.93
CA MET A 164 10.36 8.66 2.73
C MET A 164 10.29 8.18 4.18
N ARG A 165 9.12 7.74 4.63
CA ARG A 165 8.90 7.22 5.97
C ARG A 165 8.56 5.74 5.92
N SER A 166 8.91 5.02 6.99
CA SER A 166 8.46 3.65 7.19
C SER A 166 6.94 3.60 7.44
N LEU A 167 6.31 2.48 7.10
CA LEU A 167 4.85 2.32 7.16
C LEU A 167 4.28 2.51 8.59
N ASP A 168 5.06 2.14 9.60
CA ASP A 168 4.71 2.19 11.02
C ASP A 168 4.92 3.57 11.68
N SER A 169 5.57 4.51 10.94
CA SER A 169 5.78 5.87 11.43
C SER A 169 4.74 6.85 10.88
N GLN A 170 4.29 7.76 11.74
CA GLN A 170 3.40 8.83 11.32
C GLN A 170 4.10 9.74 10.31
N LEU A 171 3.38 10.12 9.26
CA LEU A 171 3.84 11.06 8.27
C LEU A 171 3.11 12.40 8.44
N ASP A 172 3.88 13.43 8.80
CA ASP A 172 3.44 14.81 8.71
C ASP A 172 3.89 15.35 7.34
N PHE A 173 2.95 15.48 6.42
CA PHE A 173 3.21 15.94 5.07
C PHE A 173 3.11 17.46 5.02
N ASP A 174 4.25 18.14 4.93
CA ASP A 174 4.33 19.59 4.81
C ASP A 174 4.24 20.00 3.32
N ILE A 175 3.09 20.58 2.95
CA ILE A 175 2.81 21.03 1.58
C ILE A 175 3.78 22.16 1.17
N ASN A 176 4.10 23.08 2.08
CA ASN A 176 4.98 24.19 1.78
C ASN A 176 6.41 23.71 1.52
N LEU A 177 6.91 22.79 2.34
CA LEU A 177 8.20 22.14 2.12
C LEU A 177 8.23 21.39 0.78
N ALA A 178 7.20 20.61 0.49
CA ALA A 178 7.11 19.83 -0.74
C ALA A 178 7.11 20.69 -2.02
N LYS A 179 6.63 21.94 -1.93
CA LYS A 179 6.64 22.93 -3.03
C LYS A 179 7.92 23.75 -3.10
N SER A 180 8.71 23.79 -2.04
CA SER A 180 9.86 24.68 -1.96
C SER A 180 10.95 24.28 -2.96
N ARG A 181 11.58 25.28 -3.59
CA ARG A 181 12.74 25.09 -4.48
C ARG A 181 14.03 25.42 -3.73
N SER A 182 14.24 24.73 -2.62
CA SER A 182 15.40 24.93 -1.74
C SER A 182 16.05 23.60 -1.41
N ASN A 183 17.24 23.65 -0.86
CA ASN A 183 17.96 22.44 -0.40
C ASN A 183 17.28 21.73 0.77
N ASP A 184 16.33 22.39 1.44
CA ASP A 184 15.55 21.76 2.51
C ASP A 184 14.53 20.78 1.96
N ASN A 185 14.13 20.94 0.66
CA ASN A 185 13.27 19.99 -0.02
C ASN A 185 14.12 18.86 -0.63
N PRO A 186 14.04 17.64 -0.10
CA PRO A 186 14.86 16.53 -0.57
C PRO A 186 14.58 16.18 -2.04
N VAL A 187 13.35 16.35 -2.50
CA VAL A 187 12.99 16.08 -3.91
C VAL A 187 13.68 17.07 -4.85
N TYR A 188 13.64 18.36 -4.50
CA TYR A 188 14.32 19.39 -5.28
C TYR A 188 15.83 19.15 -5.33
N TYR A 189 16.41 18.72 -4.22
CA TYR A 189 17.83 18.40 -4.16
C TYR A 189 18.21 17.21 -5.06
N ILE A 190 17.40 16.16 -5.07
CA ILE A 190 17.59 14.99 -5.96
C ILE A 190 17.42 15.40 -7.42
N GLN A 191 16.39 16.18 -7.76
CA GLN A 191 16.15 16.68 -9.11
C GLN A 191 17.28 17.60 -9.59
N TYR A 192 17.82 18.43 -8.70
CA TYR A 192 18.98 19.25 -8.99
C TYR A 192 20.22 18.41 -9.31
N ALA A 193 20.50 17.38 -8.51
CA ALA A 193 21.61 16.46 -8.76
C ALA A 193 21.46 15.78 -10.13
N HIS A 194 20.27 15.26 -10.44
CA HIS A 194 19.96 14.66 -11.72
C HIS A 194 20.18 15.64 -12.90
N ALA A 195 19.65 16.86 -12.80
CA ALA A 195 19.83 17.88 -13.84
C ALA A 195 21.31 18.24 -14.05
N ARG A 196 22.09 18.28 -12.95
CA ARG A 196 23.52 18.55 -13.01
C ARG A 196 24.29 17.42 -13.71
N ILE A 197 23.97 16.17 -13.41
CA ILE A 197 24.55 14.99 -14.07
C ILE A 197 24.23 15.05 -15.58
N HIS A 198 22.98 15.30 -15.95
CA HIS A 198 22.61 15.46 -17.37
C HIS A 198 23.35 16.60 -18.08
N SER A 199 23.59 17.72 -17.38
CA SER A 199 24.37 18.82 -17.93
C SER A 199 25.82 18.41 -18.22
N ILE A 200 26.42 17.60 -17.34
CA ILE A 200 27.77 17.04 -17.57
C ILE A 200 27.77 16.12 -18.80
N TYR A 201 26.80 15.21 -18.93
CA TYR A 201 26.69 14.36 -20.11
C TYR A 201 26.54 15.15 -21.40
N ASN A 202 25.76 16.24 -21.40
CA ASN A 202 25.61 17.10 -22.57
C ASN A 202 26.94 17.78 -22.91
N GLN A 203 27.67 18.32 -21.94
CA GLN A 203 28.98 18.95 -22.15
C GLN A 203 30.00 17.95 -22.73
N VAL A 204 30.03 16.70 -22.23
CA VAL A 204 30.91 15.66 -22.75
C VAL A 204 30.59 15.35 -24.22
N ARG A 205 29.29 15.23 -24.53
CA ARG A 205 28.82 15.01 -25.91
C ARG A 205 29.18 16.16 -26.84
N ASP A 206 28.96 17.41 -26.40
CA ASP A 206 29.26 18.60 -27.17
C ASP A 206 30.77 18.75 -27.41
N ALA A 207 31.59 18.23 -26.50
CA ALA A 207 33.06 18.16 -26.68
C ALA A 207 33.50 17.01 -27.60
N GLY A 208 32.57 16.24 -28.14
CA GLY A 208 32.89 15.12 -29.05
C GLY A 208 33.52 13.88 -28.33
N ILE A 209 33.36 13.79 -27.02
CA ILE A 209 33.86 12.66 -26.24
C ILE A 209 32.79 11.58 -26.26
N GLU A 210 33.15 10.37 -26.73
CA GLU A 210 32.29 9.21 -26.68
C GLU A 210 32.58 8.40 -25.42
N PHE A 211 31.50 7.92 -24.76
CA PHE A 211 31.63 7.01 -23.66
C PHE A 211 31.97 5.60 -24.20
N GLY A 212 32.98 4.96 -23.62
CA GLY A 212 33.29 3.56 -23.89
C GLY A 212 32.29 2.61 -23.22
N GLU A 213 32.49 1.31 -23.45
CA GLU A 213 31.73 0.28 -22.76
C GLU A 213 32.01 0.33 -21.25
N TRP A 214 30.95 0.22 -20.43
CA TRP A 214 31.04 0.33 -18.97
C TRP A 214 31.98 -0.72 -18.36
N ASP A 215 32.02 -1.93 -18.94
CA ASP A 215 32.87 -3.04 -18.50
C ASP A 215 34.37 -2.78 -18.71
N ALA A 216 34.72 -1.78 -19.54
CA ALA A 216 36.10 -1.40 -19.85
C ALA A 216 36.56 -0.16 -19.05
N VAL A 217 35.72 0.37 -18.17
CA VAL A 217 36.06 1.60 -17.41
C VAL A 217 37.04 1.25 -16.27
N ASP A 218 38.18 1.95 -16.27
CA ASP A 218 39.13 1.90 -15.17
C ASP A 218 38.69 2.83 -14.03
N PHE A 219 38.23 2.24 -12.93
CA PHE A 219 37.83 2.96 -11.72
C PHE A 219 38.98 3.19 -10.74
N SER A 220 40.20 2.76 -11.04
CA SER A 220 41.36 2.93 -10.14
C SER A 220 41.69 4.38 -9.77
N PRO A 221 41.33 5.41 -10.58
CA PRO A 221 41.51 6.81 -10.17
C PRO A 221 40.55 7.26 -9.06
N LEU A 222 39.45 6.54 -8.81
CA LEU A 222 38.48 6.88 -7.75
C LEU A 222 39.04 6.38 -6.40
N THR A 223 39.47 7.29 -5.56
CA THR A 223 40.17 6.98 -4.30
C THR A 223 39.49 7.52 -3.05
N SER A 224 38.52 8.43 -3.20
CA SER A 224 37.79 8.96 -2.06
C SER A 224 36.76 7.97 -1.53
N GLU A 225 36.53 7.97 -0.23
CA GLU A 225 35.55 7.08 0.42
C GLU A 225 34.14 7.26 -0.17
N LEU A 226 33.75 8.52 -0.46
CA LEU A 226 32.45 8.83 -1.07
C LEU A 226 32.30 8.29 -2.48
N GLU A 227 33.36 8.35 -3.29
CA GLU A 227 33.36 7.78 -4.65
C GLU A 227 33.22 6.26 -4.61
N LEU A 228 33.93 5.59 -3.69
CA LEU A 228 33.86 4.16 -3.53
C LEU A 228 32.52 3.68 -2.96
N GLU A 229 31.84 4.50 -2.14
CA GLU A 229 30.48 4.20 -1.69
C GLU A 229 29.47 4.24 -2.83
N LEU A 230 29.61 5.14 -3.80
CA LEU A 230 28.74 5.21 -4.98
C LEU A 230 28.88 4.01 -5.93
N LEU A 231 30.00 3.29 -5.87
CA LEU A 231 30.24 2.11 -6.71
C LEU A 231 29.75 0.80 -6.08
N LYS A 232 29.26 0.81 -4.84
CA LYS A 232 28.70 -0.36 -4.15
C LYS A 232 27.22 -0.53 -4.44
#